data_7ba8ac1fa7a1b1d49301826fb30851dd
#
_entry.id   7ba8ac1fa7a1b1d49301826fb30851dd
#
_cell.length_a   1.000
_cell.length_b   1.000
_cell.length_c   1.000
_cell.angle_alpha   90.00
_cell.angle_beta   90.00
_cell.angle_gamma   90.00
#
_symmetry.space_group_name_H-M   'P 1'
#
loop_
_entity.id
_entity.type
_entity.pdbx_description
1 polymer ?
#
loop_
_entity_poly.entity_id
_entity_poly.type
_entity_poly.pdbx_seq_one_letter_code
_entity_poly.pdbx_strand_id
1 'polypeptide(L)'
;DQLYYKAMFNTSLRIVQNSYEAEDVMQEAFLSAFTKLDTFKGEVAFGAWLKRIVINRSLTHLKKKSKLNETNLEVVDYKLEDESPEEGMSQMDLTHTKVKEVLRAMDKLKESYRVILHLSLIDGYDNDEITKILGISNENCRTTISRAKARLRKVLMETSLIN
;
A
#
# COMPACT_ATOMS: atom_id res chain seq x y z
N ASP A 1 -19.93 -8.44 1.78
CA ASP A 1 -19.23 -9.26 0.82
C ASP A 1 -17.77 -9.44 1.23
N GLN A 2 -17.38 -10.69 1.53
CA GLN A 2 -16.05 -11.04 2.06
C GLN A 2 -14.91 -10.72 1.08
N LEU A 3 -15.16 -10.77 -0.23
CA LEU A 3 -14.17 -10.45 -1.26
C LEU A 3 -13.79 -8.97 -1.25
N TYR A 4 -14.77 -8.09 -1.10
CA TYR A 4 -14.54 -6.65 -0.96
C TYR A 4 -13.73 -6.32 0.28
N TYR A 5 -14.10 -6.90 1.42
CA TYR A 5 -13.41 -6.68 2.68
C TYR A 5 -11.95 -7.08 2.58
N LYS A 6 -11.66 -8.29 2.07
CA LYS A 6 -10.29 -8.80 1.94
C LYS A 6 -9.44 -7.93 1.01
N ALA A 7 -9.98 -7.52 -0.13
CA ALA A 7 -9.28 -6.64 -1.08
C ALA A 7 -8.95 -5.29 -0.45
N MET A 8 -9.89 -4.68 0.27
CA MET A 8 -9.71 -3.40 0.93
C MET A 8 -8.75 -3.51 2.12
N PHE A 9 -8.83 -4.60 2.89
CA PHE A 9 -7.89 -4.88 3.96
C PHE A 9 -6.45 -4.99 3.42
N ASN A 10 -6.24 -5.71 2.33
CA ASN A 10 -4.93 -5.83 1.69
C ASN A 10 -4.41 -4.48 1.19
N THR A 11 -5.28 -3.64 0.65
CA THR A 11 -4.93 -2.27 0.24
C THR A 11 -4.41 -1.45 1.42
N SER A 12 -5.11 -1.47 2.54
CA SER A 12 -4.68 -0.78 3.76
C SER A 12 -3.39 -1.38 4.32
N LEU A 13 -3.29 -2.70 4.37
CA LEU A 13 -2.13 -3.42 4.91
C LEU A 13 -0.84 -3.06 4.16
N ARG A 14 -0.89 -2.93 2.84
CA ARG A 14 0.26 -2.50 2.03
C ARG A 14 0.76 -1.12 2.40
N ILE A 15 -0.13 -0.24 2.82
CA ILE A 15 0.19 1.13 3.22
C ILE A 15 0.72 1.18 4.65
N VAL A 16 -0.03 0.61 5.60
CA VAL A 16 0.30 0.73 7.03
C VAL A 16 1.24 -0.35 7.55
N GLN A 17 1.37 -1.48 6.86
CA GLN A 17 2.28 -2.60 7.17
C GLN A 17 2.10 -3.25 8.55
N ASN A 18 0.92 -3.13 9.13
CA ASN A 18 0.57 -3.75 10.41
C ASN A 18 -0.89 -4.18 10.35
N SER A 19 -1.17 -5.45 10.63
CA SER A 19 -2.51 -6.01 10.50
C SER A 19 -3.52 -5.43 11.49
N TYR A 20 -3.10 -5.13 12.71
CA TYR A 20 -3.96 -4.49 13.71
C TYR A 20 -4.33 -3.07 13.30
N GLU A 21 -3.34 -2.30 12.84
CA GLU A 21 -3.56 -0.94 12.32
C GLU A 21 -4.43 -0.94 11.07
N ALA A 22 -4.22 -1.90 10.15
CA ALA A 22 -5.06 -2.05 8.96
C ALA A 22 -6.52 -2.34 9.32
N GLU A 23 -6.75 -3.15 10.34
CA GLU A 23 -8.09 -3.45 10.82
C GLU A 23 -8.78 -2.23 11.41
N ASP A 24 -8.07 -1.44 12.23
CA ASP A 24 -8.57 -0.16 12.75
C ASP A 24 -8.91 0.83 11.62
N VAL A 25 -8.04 0.93 10.62
CA VAL A 25 -8.28 1.76 9.43
C VAL A 25 -9.52 1.28 8.69
N MET A 26 -9.70 -0.03 8.55
CA MET A 26 -10.87 -0.60 7.88
C MET A 26 -12.17 -0.23 8.59
N GLN A 27 -12.21 -0.31 9.92
CA GLN A 27 -13.38 0.08 10.71
C GLN A 27 -13.70 1.57 10.50
N GLU A 28 -12.70 2.44 10.59
CA GLU A 28 -12.86 3.89 10.36
C GLU A 28 -13.31 4.19 8.92
N ALA A 29 -12.73 3.48 7.94
CA ALA A 29 -13.07 3.66 6.53
C ALA A 29 -14.53 3.27 6.25
N PHE A 30 -14.99 2.16 6.78
CA PHE A 30 -16.38 1.73 6.63
C PHE A 30 -17.34 2.70 7.31
N LEU A 31 -17.04 3.17 8.51
CA LEU A 31 -17.86 4.21 9.18
C LEU A 31 -17.91 5.49 8.34
N SER A 32 -16.78 5.92 7.80
CA SER A 32 -16.68 7.08 6.91
C SER A 32 -17.51 6.87 5.64
N ALA A 33 -17.44 5.69 5.03
CA ALA A 33 -18.22 5.35 3.84
C ALA A 33 -19.72 5.40 4.11
N PHE A 34 -20.19 4.82 5.21
CA PHE A 34 -21.60 4.87 5.60
C PHE A 34 -22.08 6.31 5.82
N THR A 35 -21.27 7.13 6.48
CA THR A 35 -21.59 8.54 6.71
C THR A 35 -21.66 9.33 5.40
N LYS A 36 -20.83 9.00 4.42
CA LYS A 36 -20.72 9.68 3.13
C LYS A 36 -21.52 9.01 2.00
N LEU A 37 -22.29 7.98 2.32
CA LEU A 37 -23.02 7.20 1.30
C LEU A 37 -23.92 8.09 0.43
N ASP A 38 -24.55 9.12 1.01
CA ASP A 38 -25.38 10.09 0.30
C ASP A 38 -24.57 10.93 -0.70
N THR A 39 -23.26 11.05 -0.53
CA THR A 39 -22.39 11.78 -1.45
C THR A 39 -21.90 10.92 -2.62
N PHE A 40 -22.11 9.62 -2.57
CA PHE A 40 -21.77 8.73 -3.67
C PHE A 40 -22.74 8.95 -4.84
N LYS A 41 -22.22 9.48 -5.94
CA LYS A 41 -23.01 9.90 -7.10
C LYS A 41 -23.12 8.86 -8.22
N GLY A 42 -22.42 7.72 -8.08
CA GLY A 42 -22.38 6.69 -9.11
C GLY A 42 -21.52 7.03 -10.33
N GLU A 43 -20.74 8.11 -10.29
CA GLU A 43 -19.84 8.51 -11.37
C GLU A 43 -18.66 7.55 -11.55
N VAL A 44 -18.30 6.85 -10.47
CA VAL A 44 -17.29 5.78 -10.45
C VAL A 44 -17.91 4.55 -9.82
N ALA A 45 -17.30 3.37 -10.04
CA ALA A 45 -17.73 2.14 -9.40
C ALA A 45 -17.64 2.27 -7.87
N PHE A 46 -18.61 1.69 -7.17
CA PHE A 46 -18.65 1.72 -5.70
C PHE A 46 -17.34 1.21 -5.07
N GLY A 47 -16.78 0.12 -5.61
CA GLY A 47 -15.51 -0.42 -5.13
C GLY A 47 -14.35 0.56 -5.25
N ALA A 48 -14.28 1.31 -6.35
CA ALA A 48 -13.26 2.35 -6.56
C ALA A 48 -13.43 3.52 -5.57
N TRP A 49 -14.66 3.92 -5.32
CA TRP A 49 -14.97 4.95 -4.35
C TRP A 49 -14.59 4.53 -2.92
N LEU A 50 -14.96 3.32 -2.51
CA LEU A 50 -14.61 2.75 -1.21
C LEU A 50 -13.10 2.61 -1.04
N LYS A 51 -12.41 2.11 -2.07
CA LYS A 51 -10.95 1.96 -2.08
C LYS A 51 -10.25 3.30 -1.84
N ARG A 52 -10.74 4.37 -2.44
CA ARG A 52 -10.18 5.70 -2.25
C ARG A 52 -10.32 6.16 -0.79
N ILE A 53 -11.44 5.88 -0.15
CA ILE A 53 -11.66 6.17 1.27
C ILE A 53 -10.66 5.38 2.14
N VAL A 54 -10.48 4.09 1.85
CA VAL A 54 -9.52 3.24 2.56
C VAL A 54 -8.09 3.76 2.42
N ILE A 55 -7.66 4.12 1.22
CA ILE A 55 -6.33 4.69 0.97
C ILE A 55 -6.14 6.00 1.74
N ASN A 56 -7.10 6.91 1.67
CA ASN A 56 -7.01 8.19 2.37
C ASN A 56 -6.90 8.00 3.89
N ARG A 57 -7.67 7.08 4.47
CA ARG A 57 -7.59 6.76 5.90
C ARG A 57 -6.27 6.11 6.28
N SER A 58 -5.76 5.21 5.44
CA SER A 58 -4.47 4.57 5.64
C SER A 58 -3.32 5.58 5.64
N LEU A 59 -3.33 6.52 4.69
CA LEU A 59 -2.32 7.60 4.62
C LEU A 59 -2.41 8.56 5.80
N THR A 60 -3.61 8.89 6.24
CA THR A 60 -3.83 9.71 7.45
C THR A 60 -3.25 9.02 8.67
N HIS A 61 -3.45 7.71 8.80
CA HIS A 61 -2.90 6.90 9.88
C HIS A 61 -1.36 6.92 9.87
N LEU A 62 -0.73 6.76 8.71
CA LEU A 62 0.73 6.85 8.57
C LEU A 62 1.27 8.22 9.00
N LYS A 63 0.62 9.30 8.62
CA LYS A 63 1.03 10.66 9.01
C LYS A 63 0.99 10.86 10.52
N LYS A 64 -0.07 10.38 11.17
CA LYS A 64 -0.21 10.43 12.64
C LYS A 64 0.88 9.62 13.33
N LYS A 65 1.16 8.42 12.84
CA LYS A 65 2.20 7.53 13.35
C LYS A 65 3.59 8.17 13.21
N SER A 66 3.88 8.77 12.07
CA SER A 66 5.13 9.47 11.79
C SER A 66 5.36 10.63 12.77
N LYS A 67 4.34 11.42 13.06
CA LYS A 67 4.40 12.51 14.05
C LYS A 67 4.65 12.00 15.46
N LEU A 68 4.03 10.90 15.86
CA LEU A 68 4.24 10.27 17.16
C LEU A 68 5.67 9.72 17.29
N ASN A 69 6.22 9.17 16.22
CA ASN A 69 7.59 8.64 16.18
C ASN A 69 8.65 9.74 16.24
N GLU A 70 8.38 10.92 15.70
CA GLU A 70 9.26 12.10 15.82
C GLU A 70 9.37 12.60 17.27
N THR A 71 8.33 12.39 18.08
CA THR A 71 8.29 12.78 19.49
C THR A 71 8.79 11.69 20.43
N ASN A 72 8.76 10.43 20.02
CA ASN A 72 9.21 9.26 20.80
C ASN A 72 10.41 8.60 20.10
N LEU A 73 11.60 8.73 20.69
CA LEU A 73 12.86 8.18 20.14
C LEU A 73 13.00 6.65 20.25
N GLU A 74 12.02 5.95 20.81
CA GLU A 74 12.02 4.50 20.92
C GLU A 74 11.00 3.88 19.96
N VAL A 75 11.41 3.66 18.71
CA VAL A 75 10.65 2.82 17.80
C VAL A 75 11.33 1.49 17.67
N VAL A 76 10.77 0.49 18.30
CA VAL A 76 11.13 -0.90 18.04
C VAL A 76 10.44 -1.30 16.73
N ASP A 77 11.25 -1.46 15.70
CA ASP A 77 10.82 -1.94 14.39
C ASP A 77 10.45 -3.44 14.52
N TYR A 78 9.20 -3.71 14.87
CA TYR A 78 8.66 -5.06 14.80
C TYR A 78 8.32 -5.38 13.34
N LYS A 79 9.29 -5.96 12.64
CA LYS A 79 9.00 -6.64 11.38
C LYS A 79 8.23 -7.92 11.73
N LEU A 80 6.94 -7.90 11.53
CA LEU A 80 6.16 -9.12 11.46
C LEU A 80 6.54 -9.83 10.16
N GLU A 81 7.38 -10.85 10.27
CA GLU A 81 7.57 -11.81 9.20
C GLU A 81 6.30 -12.66 9.14
N ASP A 82 5.43 -12.33 8.21
CA ASP A 82 4.33 -13.19 7.85
C ASP A 82 4.89 -14.36 7.04
N GLU A 83 5.28 -15.42 7.72
CA GLU A 83 5.59 -16.69 7.08
C GLU A 83 4.27 -17.32 6.61
N SER A 84 3.91 -17.05 5.36
CA SER A 84 2.90 -17.84 4.69
C SER A 84 3.48 -19.23 4.38
N PRO A 85 2.81 -20.32 4.75
CA PRO A 85 3.29 -21.64 4.40
C PRO A 85 3.36 -21.82 2.88
N GLU A 86 4.51 -22.25 2.41
CA GLU A 86 4.71 -22.61 1.00
C GLU A 86 3.97 -23.90 0.69
N GLU A 87 2.86 -23.79 -0.03
CA GLU A 87 2.19 -24.95 -0.60
C GLU A 87 2.63 -25.15 -2.05
N GLY A 88 2.90 -26.38 -2.40
CA GLY A 88 3.49 -26.97 -3.58
C GLY A 88 3.32 -26.29 -4.96
N MET A 89 4.39 -26.30 -5.76
CA MET A 89 4.63 -25.48 -6.95
C MET A 89 3.97 -26.00 -8.24
N SER A 90 3.00 -25.25 -8.77
CA SER A 90 2.53 -25.32 -10.15
C SER A 90 3.10 -24.15 -10.97
N GLN A 91 2.91 -24.12 -12.32
CA GLN A 91 3.34 -22.99 -13.15
C GLN A 91 2.66 -21.66 -12.76
N MET A 92 1.44 -21.72 -12.26
CA MET A 92 0.78 -20.56 -11.65
C MET A 92 1.52 -20.10 -10.39
N ASP A 93 2.09 -21.02 -9.63
CA ASP A 93 2.84 -20.75 -8.41
C ASP A 93 4.17 -20.05 -8.71
N LEU A 94 4.83 -20.32 -9.85
CA LEU A 94 6.05 -19.61 -10.26
C LEU A 94 5.78 -18.13 -10.57
N THR A 95 4.67 -17.82 -11.23
CA THR A 95 4.25 -16.43 -11.48
C THR A 95 3.88 -15.75 -10.17
N HIS A 96 3.15 -16.44 -9.28
CA HIS A 96 2.85 -15.96 -7.94
C HIS A 96 4.10 -15.74 -7.10
N THR A 97 5.11 -16.61 -7.22
CA THR A 97 6.39 -16.47 -6.52
C THR A 97 7.14 -15.22 -6.97
N LYS A 98 7.19 -14.94 -8.28
CA LYS A 98 7.80 -13.71 -8.82
C LYS A 98 7.09 -12.46 -8.37
N VAL A 99 5.76 -12.46 -8.37
CA VAL A 99 4.95 -11.34 -7.86
C VAL A 99 5.22 -11.12 -6.37
N LYS A 100 5.28 -12.20 -5.58
CA LYS A 100 5.63 -12.12 -4.14
C LYS A 100 7.03 -11.55 -3.93
N GLU A 101 8.01 -11.93 -4.74
CA GLU A 101 9.37 -11.37 -4.67
C GLU A 101 9.38 -9.87 -4.91
N VAL A 102 8.64 -9.40 -5.93
CA VAL A 102 8.52 -7.96 -6.21
C VAL A 102 7.85 -7.23 -5.04
N LEU A 103 6.76 -7.76 -4.51
CA LEU A 103 6.06 -7.17 -3.37
C LEU A 103 6.95 -7.11 -2.12
N ARG A 104 7.71 -8.17 -1.84
CA ARG A 104 8.68 -8.18 -0.74
C ARG A 104 9.79 -7.15 -0.93
N ALA A 105 10.29 -7.01 -2.16
CA ALA A 105 11.28 -5.99 -2.49
C ALA A 105 10.72 -4.58 -2.31
N MET A 106 9.46 -4.35 -2.69
CA MET A 106 8.78 -3.08 -2.46
C MET A 106 8.67 -2.75 -0.96
N ASP A 107 8.41 -3.75 -0.12
CA ASP A 107 8.31 -3.58 1.33
C ASP A 107 9.65 -3.18 1.99
N LYS A 108 10.78 -3.45 1.33
CA LYS A 108 12.11 -3.03 1.79
C LYS A 108 12.45 -1.59 1.45
N LEU A 109 11.66 -0.95 0.59
CA LEU A 109 11.88 0.45 0.21
C LEU A 109 11.46 1.38 1.35
N LYS A 110 12.03 2.59 1.37
CA LYS A 110 11.53 3.61 2.29
C LYS A 110 10.06 3.93 2.01
N GLU A 111 9.36 4.39 3.03
CA GLU A 111 7.91 4.59 3.02
C GLU A 111 7.42 5.38 1.80
N SER A 112 8.04 6.51 1.47
CA SER A 112 7.61 7.34 0.34
C SER A 112 7.69 6.60 -1.00
N TYR A 113 8.70 5.78 -1.21
CA TYR A 113 8.86 4.97 -2.42
C TYR A 113 7.88 3.80 -2.44
N ARG A 114 7.76 3.11 -1.32
CA ARG A 114 6.83 1.99 -1.18
C ARG A 114 5.38 2.42 -1.46
N VAL A 115 4.94 3.47 -0.83
CA VAL A 115 3.57 3.99 -0.98
C VAL A 115 3.29 4.42 -2.42
N ILE A 116 4.18 5.21 -3.03
CA ILE A 116 3.93 5.70 -4.40
C ILE A 116 3.93 4.57 -5.43
N LEU A 117 4.78 3.55 -5.26
CA LEU A 117 4.79 2.39 -6.15
C LEU A 117 3.55 1.52 -5.98
N HIS A 118 3.04 1.34 -4.77
CA HIS A 118 1.77 0.64 -4.56
C HIS A 118 0.62 1.35 -5.25
N LEU A 119 0.54 2.67 -5.14
CA LEU A 119 -0.51 3.45 -5.81
C LEU A 119 -0.40 3.34 -7.33
N SER A 120 0.80 3.40 -7.88
CA SER A 120 1.05 3.37 -9.32
C SER A 120 0.93 1.97 -9.91
N LEU A 121 1.69 1.00 -9.39
CA LEU A 121 1.85 -0.33 -9.99
C LEU A 121 0.78 -1.32 -9.57
N ILE A 122 0.31 -1.25 -8.34
CA ILE A 122 -0.65 -2.21 -7.79
C ILE A 122 -2.08 -1.67 -7.91
N ASP A 123 -2.32 -0.45 -7.46
CA ASP A 123 -3.64 0.17 -7.48
C ASP A 123 -4.01 0.78 -8.84
N GLY A 124 -3.02 0.99 -9.72
CA GLY A 124 -3.24 1.43 -11.09
C GLY A 124 -3.62 2.90 -11.26
N TYR A 125 -3.30 3.74 -10.28
CA TYR A 125 -3.55 5.18 -10.40
C TYR A 125 -2.53 5.83 -11.35
N ASP A 126 -3.00 6.78 -12.15
CA ASP A 126 -2.13 7.61 -12.97
C ASP A 126 -1.45 8.71 -12.14
N ASN A 127 -0.51 9.43 -12.76
CA ASN A 127 0.25 10.46 -12.06
C ASN A 127 -0.64 11.59 -11.52
N ASP A 128 -1.67 12.01 -12.27
CA ASP A 128 -2.59 13.06 -11.82
C ASP A 128 -3.39 12.62 -10.59
N GLU A 129 -3.86 11.39 -10.57
CA GLU A 129 -4.55 10.80 -9.43
C GLU A 129 -3.63 10.71 -8.20
N ILE A 130 -2.39 10.26 -8.39
CA ILE A 130 -1.39 10.16 -7.31
C ILE A 130 -1.05 11.53 -6.72
N THR A 131 -0.90 12.56 -7.56
CA THR A 131 -0.66 13.92 -7.05
C THR A 131 -1.78 14.39 -6.13
N LYS A 132 -3.02 14.07 -6.46
CA LYS A 132 -4.18 14.41 -5.62
C LYS A 132 -4.22 13.58 -4.33
N ILE A 133 -3.92 12.29 -4.43
CA ILE A 133 -3.92 11.39 -3.27
C ILE A 133 -2.85 11.81 -2.26
N LEU A 134 -1.63 12.09 -2.74
CA LEU A 134 -0.48 12.39 -1.87
C LEU A 134 -0.32 13.89 -1.59
N GLY A 135 -1.02 14.76 -2.31
CA GLY A 135 -0.86 16.21 -2.16
C GLY A 135 0.51 16.71 -2.58
N ILE A 136 1.06 16.17 -3.64
CA ILE A 136 2.38 16.54 -4.19
C ILE A 136 2.25 17.13 -5.59
N SER A 137 3.30 17.80 -6.07
CA SER A 137 3.36 18.33 -7.43
C SER A 137 3.53 17.24 -8.47
N ASN A 138 3.17 17.52 -9.72
CA ASN A 138 3.41 16.60 -10.84
C ASN A 138 4.91 16.28 -11.01
N GLU A 139 5.76 17.26 -10.85
CA GLU A 139 7.22 17.09 -10.92
C GLU A 139 7.72 16.16 -9.82
N ASN A 140 7.30 16.39 -8.58
CA ASN A 140 7.63 15.53 -7.44
C ASN A 140 7.15 14.09 -7.66
N CYS A 141 5.92 13.93 -8.17
CA CYS A 141 5.35 12.63 -8.46
C CYS A 141 6.22 11.84 -9.46
N ARG A 142 6.53 12.44 -10.60
CA ARG A 142 7.34 11.80 -11.65
C ARG A 142 8.74 11.46 -11.17
N THR A 143 9.38 12.38 -10.48
CA THR A 143 10.73 12.19 -9.94
C THR A 143 10.75 11.07 -8.90
N THR A 144 9.79 11.06 -7.99
CA THR A 144 9.70 10.05 -6.94
C THR A 144 9.41 8.66 -7.52
N ILE A 145 8.49 8.54 -8.47
CA ILE A 145 8.22 7.27 -9.16
C ILE A 145 9.47 6.74 -9.86
N SER A 146 10.18 7.60 -10.58
CA SER A 146 11.41 7.22 -11.30
C SER A 146 12.49 6.72 -10.32
N ARG A 147 12.72 7.42 -9.24
CA ARG A 147 13.69 7.03 -8.20
C ARG A 147 13.27 5.75 -7.48
N ALA A 148 11.98 5.63 -7.18
CA ALA A 148 11.43 4.44 -6.52
C ALA A 148 11.59 3.20 -7.41
N LYS A 149 11.32 3.30 -8.70
CA LYS A 149 11.53 2.20 -9.67
C LYS A 149 13.00 1.81 -9.78
N ALA A 150 13.89 2.78 -9.81
CA ALA A 150 15.34 2.52 -9.85
C ALA A 150 15.80 1.78 -8.59
N ARG A 151 15.31 2.20 -7.43
CA ARG A 151 15.64 1.54 -6.16
C ARG A 151 15.06 0.12 -6.07
N LEU A 152 13.85 -0.08 -6.58
CA LEU A 152 13.22 -1.40 -6.64
C LEU A 152 14.06 -2.36 -7.51
N ARG A 153 14.50 -1.92 -8.68
CA ARG A 153 15.38 -2.72 -9.56
C ARG A 153 16.66 -3.12 -8.83
N LYS A 154 17.26 -2.19 -8.10
CA LYS A 154 18.48 -2.45 -7.33
C LYS A 154 18.25 -3.51 -6.25
N VAL A 155 17.17 -3.42 -5.50
CA VAL A 155 16.81 -4.41 -4.46
C VAL A 155 16.58 -5.78 -5.10
N LEU A 156 15.87 -5.85 -6.23
CA LEU A 156 15.63 -7.11 -6.95
C LEU A 156 16.92 -7.74 -7.47
N MET A 157 17.85 -6.93 -7.98
CA MET A 157 19.16 -7.42 -8.42
C MET A 157 19.98 -7.98 -7.26
N GLU A 158 20.01 -7.29 -6.14
CA GLU A 158 20.71 -7.75 -4.93
C GLU A 158 20.14 -9.07 -4.42
N THR A 159 18.82 -9.23 -4.44
CA THR A 159 18.15 -10.48 -4.04
C THR A 159 18.46 -11.63 -4.99
N SER A 160 18.56 -11.38 -6.29
CA SER A 160 18.91 -12.38 -7.30
C SER A 160 20.36 -12.88 -7.16
N LEU A 161 21.27 -12.03 -6.69
CA LEU A 161 22.68 -12.39 -6.49
C LEU A 161 22.92 -13.25 -5.25
N ILE A 162 21.99 -13.23 -4.29
CA ILE A 162 22.08 -14.00 -3.04
C ILE A 162 21.51 -15.42 -3.23
N ASN A 163 20.63 -15.60 -4.20
CA ASN A 163 20.03 -16.87 -4.54
C ASN A 163 20.78 -17.50 -5.73
#